data_1261775d310c8b6e02d4cb21e6740aaf
#
_entry.id   1261775d310c8b6e02d4cb21e6740aaf
#
_cell.length_a   1.000
_cell.length_b   1.000
_cell.length_c   1.000
_cell.angle_alpha   90.00
_cell.angle_beta   90.00
_cell.angle_gamma   90.00
#
_symmetry.space_group_name_H-M   'P 1'
#
loop_
_entity.id
_entity.type
_entity.pdbx_description
1 polymer ?
#
loop_
_entity_poly.entity_id
_entity_poly.type
_entity_poly.pdbx_seq_one_letter_code
_entity_poly.pdbx_strand_id
1 'polypeptide(L)'
;MNLLRQYLKTTSIPEEDYAKVANCLLMSTATPIVDEANGTYYFVRRQGAGLANVGNAVKSGAYIAVEGTDKAKLELGDDAEKTGKYEMKFSVVNFSQEAKTYALSLQGLGQAAEGGLVKGGKVTYLTQNYAKKLDATYTTSLNGNELTVPAGATAQVTVTLQLTDAQKAYYDERFPNGAYVEGFVQLTSKDAVTLSVPFLAFYGDFGAAPVAETGSYATPLGGARSYNTADQVVSGIYSYRRISDSDVLSW
;
A
#
# COMPACT_ATOMS: atom_id res chain seq x y z
N MET A 1 -20.03 11.13 6.61
CA MET A 1 -20.00 10.86 8.08
C MET A 1 -21.39 10.88 8.73
N ASN A 2 -22.23 11.90 8.57
CA ASN A 2 -23.55 11.95 9.22
C ASN A 2 -24.46 10.77 8.85
N LEU A 3 -24.52 10.36 7.58
CA LEU A 3 -25.32 9.21 7.14
C LEU A 3 -24.89 7.90 7.79
N LEU A 4 -23.58 7.65 7.86
CA LEU A 4 -23.05 6.45 8.55
C LEU A 4 -23.36 6.46 10.04
N ARG A 5 -23.23 7.62 10.68
CA ARG A 5 -23.57 7.75 12.10
C ARG A 5 -25.07 7.51 12.36
N GLN A 6 -25.95 7.96 11.46
CA GLN A 6 -27.37 7.64 11.52
C GLN A 6 -27.63 6.15 11.32
N TYR A 7 -26.96 5.53 10.36
CA TYR A 7 -27.05 4.09 10.14
C TYR A 7 -26.58 3.29 11.38
N LEU A 8 -25.42 3.64 11.95
CA LEU A 8 -24.89 2.93 13.12
C LEU A 8 -25.83 2.96 14.32
N LYS A 9 -26.63 4.02 14.51
CA LYS A 9 -27.68 4.09 15.54
C LYS A 9 -28.76 3.02 15.39
N THR A 10 -28.91 2.43 14.21
CA THR A 10 -29.88 1.36 13.96
C THR A 10 -29.28 -0.04 14.14
N THR A 11 -28.01 -0.12 14.52
CA THR A 11 -27.26 -1.37 14.70
C THR A 11 -27.00 -1.64 16.18
N SER A 12 -26.37 -2.79 16.48
CA SER A 12 -25.93 -3.14 17.82
C SER A 12 -24.59 -2.53 18.24
N ILE A 13 -23.99 -1.70 17.38
CA ILE A 13 -22.70 -1.06 17.66
C ILE A 13 -22.86 0.00 18.75
N PRO A 14 -22.03 0.01 19.81
CA PRO A 14 -22.03 1.04 20.84
C PRO A 14 -21.69 2.43 20.28
N GLU A 15 -22.26 3.49 20.87
CA GLU A 15 -22.08 4.86 20.39
C GLU A 15 -20.63 5.34 20.44
N GLU A 16 -19.88 4.91 21.45
CA GLU A 16 -18.46 5.19 21.62
C GLU A 16 -17.60 4.65 20.47
N ASP A 17 -18.04 3.59 19.80
CA ASP A 17 -17.34 2.97 18.69
C ASP A 17 -17.72 3.54 17.31
N TYR A 18 -18.73 4.41 17.22
CA TYR A 18 -19.23 4.90 15.91
C TYR A 18 -18.16 5.52 15.04
N ALA A 19 -17.23 6.28 15.58
CA ALA A 19 -16.18 6.92 14.80
C ALA A 19 -15.22 5.87 14.19
N LYS A 20 -14.78 4.93 15.01
CA LYS A 20 -13.91 3.82 14.61
C LYS A 20 -14.59 2.93 13.58
N VAL A 21 -15.83 2.50 13.86
CA VAL A 21 -16.56 1.61 12.95
C VAL A 21 -16.88 2.31 11.62
N ALA A 22 -17.26 3.61 11.64
CA ALA A 22 -17.50 4.36 10.43
C ALA A 22 -16.23 4.48 9.55
N ASN A 23 -15.07 4.72 10.15
CA ASN A 23 -13.80 4.73 9.45
C ASN A 23 -13.48 3.35 8.84
N CYS A 24 -13.61 2.28 9.64
CA CYS A 24 -13.37 0.92 9.19
C CYS A 24 -14.35 0.52 8.07
N LEU A 25 -15.63 0.84 8.18
CA LEU A 25 -16.64 0.58 7.14
C LEU A 25 -16.30 1.29 5.83
N LEU A 26 -15.99 2.59 5.88
CA LEU A 26 -15.65 3.36 4.67
C LEU A 26 -14.41 2.80 4.00
N MET A 27 -13.39 2.48 4.77
CA MET A 27 -12.14 1.95 4.22
C MET A 27 -12.30 0.52 3.72
N SER A 28 -12.97 -0.35 4.50
CA SER A 28 -13.14 -1.77 4.11
C SER A 28 -14.01 -1.96 2.89
N THR A 29 -14.95 -1.06 2.63
CA THR A 29 -15.88 -1.15 1.50
C THR A 29 -15.52 -0.22 0.35
N ALA A 30 -14.38 0.47 0.43
CA ALA A 30 -13.84 1.26 -0.66
C ALA A 30 -13.44 0.36 -1.82
N THR A 31 -13.55 0.89 -3.02
CA THR A 31 -13.17 0.18 -4.25
C THR A 31 -11.80 0.64 -4.72
N PRO A 32 -10.78 -0.22 -4.70
CA PRO A 32 -9.47 0.10 -5.26
C PRO A 32 -9.58 0.51 -6.73
N ILE A 33 -8.89 1.59 -7.12
CA ILE A 33 -8.95 2.16 -8.47
C ILE A 33 -7.89 1.49 -9.34
N VAL A 34 -8.31 1.01 -10.50
CA VAL A 34 -7.44 0.38 -11.50
C VAL A 34 -6.76 1.47 -12.33
N ASP A 35 -5.46 1.29 -12.55
CA ASP A 35 -4.70 1.99 -13.57
C ASP A 35 -4.84 1.21 -14.90
N GLU A 36 -5.75 1.66 -15.74
CA GLU A 36 -6.07 0.98 -17.00
C GLU A 36 -4.87 0.89 -17.94
N ALA A 37 -3.94 1.85 -17.86
CA ALA A 37 -2.74 1.85 -18.69
C ALA A 37 -1.78 0.72 -18.34
N ASN A 38 -1.73 0.32 -17.07
CA ASN A 38 -0.81 -0.71 -16.57
C ASN A 38 -1.52 -2.03 -16.22
N GLY A 39 -2.85 -2.07 -16.26
CA GLY A 39 -3.65 -3.26 -15.94
C GLY A 39 -3.55 -3.71 -14.47
N THR A 40 -3.14 -2.82 -13.57
CA THR A 40 -3.00 -3.05 -12.13
C THR A 40 -3.77 -1.98 -11.36
N TYR A 41 -3.82 -2.09 -10.03
CA TYR A 41 -4.28 -0.98 -9.20
C TYR A 41 -3.22 0.14 -9.14
N TYR A 42 -3.68 1.38 -8.94
CA TYR A 42 -2.77 2.44 -8.49
C TYR A 42 -2.14 2.06 -7.15
N PHE A 43 -0.95 2.58 -6.88
CA PHE A 43 -0.29 2.41 -5.59
C PHE A 43 -1.19 2.79 -4.42
N VAL A 44 -1.14 2.00 -3.33
CA VAL A 44 -1.81 2.33 -2.06
C VAL A 44 -1.43 3.72 -1.58
N ARG A 45 -0.17 4.11 -1.73
CA ARG A 45 0.35 5.45 -1.40
C ARG A 45 -0.32 6.60 -2.16
N ARG A 46 -0.96 6.32 -3.31
CA ARG A 46 -1.66 7.31 -4.14
C ARG A 46 -3.17 7.34 -3.89
N GLN A 47 -3.77 6.19 -3.59
CA GLN A 47 -5.22 6.06 -3.49
C GLN A 47 -5.73 5.69 -2.09
N GLY A 48 -4.85 5.29 -1.15
CA GLY A 48 -5.27 4.74 0.13
C GLY A 48 -6.06 3.44 -0.04
N ALA A 49 -7.23 3.37 0.58
CA ALA A 49 -8.14 2.22 0.45
C ALA A 49 -8.92 2.19 -0.89
N GLY A 50 -8.86 3.27 -1.67
CA GLY A 50 -9.61 3.41 -2.93
C GLY A 50 -10.77 4.40 -2.85
N LEU A 51 -11.69 4.31 -3.79
CA LEU A 51 -12.87 5.18 -3.86
C LEU A 51 -13.89 4.77 -2.79
N ALA A 52 -14.18 5.70 -1.88
CA ALA A 52 -15.15 5.48 -0.82
C ALA A 52 -16.57 5.35 -1.39
N ASN A 53 -17.31 4.35 -0.91
CA ASN A 53 -18.69 4.10 -1.30
C ASN A 53 -19.59 4.00 -0.06
N VAL A 54 -20.26 5.09 0.27
CA VAL A 54 -21.17 5.15 1.43
C VAL A 54 -22.33 4.16 1.30
N GLY A 55 -22.83 3.91 0.08
CA GLY A 55 -23.87 2.92 -0.17
C GLY A 55 -23.42 1.52 0.20
N ASN A 56 -22.19 1.13 -0.14
CA ASN A 56 -21.61 -0.14 0.27
C ASN A 56 -21.40 -0.19 1.78
N ALA A 57 -20.91 0.90 2.38
CA ALA A 57 -20.65 0.96 3.81
C ALA A 57 -21.93 0.71 4.65
N VAL A 58 -23.08 1.28 4.27
CA VAL A 58 -24.35 1.06 4.99
C VAL A 58 -25.01 -0.29 4.68
N LYS A 59 -24.64 -0.95 3.59
CA LYS A 59 -25.16 -2.27 3.22
C LYS A 59 -24.31 -3.43 3.73
N SER A 60 -23.05 -3.16 4.10
CA SER A 60 -22.08 -4.22 4.37
C SER A 60 -22.47 -5.12 5.54
N GLY A 61 -22.87 -4.54 6.67
CA GLY A 61 -23.08 -5.29 7.91
C GLY A 61 -21.81 -5.97 8.46
N ALA A 62 -20.67 -5.77 7.79
CA ALA A 62 -19.36 -6.24 8.23
C ALA A 62 -18.25 -5.27 7.84
N TYR A 63 -17.15 -5.29 8.58
CA TYR A 63 -15.97 -4.47 8.30
C TYR A 63 -14.68 -5.18 8.71
N ILE A 64 -13.55 -4.69 8.20
CA ILE A 64 -12.22 -5.14 8.61
C ILE A 64 -11.73 -4.23 9.74
N ALA A 65 -11.26 -4.83 10.83
CA ALA A 65 -10.61 -4.18 11.95
C ALA A 65 -9.14 -4.60 12.01
N VAL A 66 -8.26 -3.66 12.31
CA VAL A 66 -6.83 -3.89 12.54
C VAL A 66 -6.52 -3.49 13.98
N GLU A 67 -5.79 -4.32 14.70
CA GLU A 67 -5.43 -4.05 16.09
C GLU A 67 -4.56 -2.79 16.19
N GLY A 68 -4.76 -2.01 17.25
CA GLY A 68 -3.98 -0.80 17.51
C GLY A 68 -4.34 0.42 16.67
N THR A 69 -5.36 0.32 15.80
CA THR A 69 -5.79 1.45 14.95
C THR A 69 -7.32 1.52 14.81
N ASP A 70 -7.82 2.70 14.52
CA ASP A 70 -9.22 2.98 14.16
C ASP A 70 -9.48 2.95 12.65
N LYS A 71 -8.53 2.40 11.87
CA LYS A 71 -8.57 2.37 10.41
C LYS A 71 -8.32 0.97 9.88
N ALA A 72 -9.03 0.60 8.81
CA ALA A 72 -8.79 -0.65 8.10
C ALA A 72 -7.59 -0.50 7.15
N LYS A 73 -6.38 -0.48 7.70
CA LYS A 73 -5.10 -0.43 6.97
C LYS A 73 -4.03 -1.24 7.71
N LEU A 74 -3.13 -1.84 6.96
CA LEU A 74 -2.02 -2.63 7.47
C LEU A 74 -0.70 -1.92 7.17
N GLU A 75 -0.09 -1.36 8.21
CA GLU A 75 1.24 -0.74 8.16
C GLU A 75 2.26 -1.73 8.70
N LEU A 76 3.06 -2.31 7.81
CA LEU A 76 3.95 -3.43 8.13
C LEU A 76 5.39 -2.99 8.44
N GLY A 77 5.68 -1.69 8.22
CA GLY A 77 6.99 -1.12 8.49
C GLY A 77 8.08 -1.55 7.50
N ASP A 78 9.31 -1.47 7.98
CA ASP A 78 10.52 -1.75 7.22
C ASP A 78 10.94 -3.21 7.36
N ASP A 79 11.40 -3.80 6.27
CA ASP A 79 12.08 -5.08 6.19
C ASP A 79 13.58 -4.83 5.97
N ALA A 80 14.25 -4.30 7.01
CA ALA A 80 15.65 -3.88 6.94
C ALA A 80 16.60 -5.02 6.54
N GLU A 81 16.27 -6.26 6.91
CA GLU A 81 17.03 -7.45 6.56
C GLU A 81 16.70 -8.01 5.17
N LYS A 82 15.74 -7.40 4.47
CA LYS A 82 15.30 -7.78 3.12
C LYS A 82 14.86 -9.24 3.02
N THR A 83 14.14 -9.69 4.01
CA THR A 83 13.59 -11.07 4.06
C THR A 83 12.56 -11.30 2.96
N GLY A 84 11.85 -10.25 2.57
CA GLY A 84 10.74 -10.30 1.63
C GLY A 84 9.50 -10.99 2.18
N LYS A 85 9.41 -11.13 3.52
CA LYS A 85 8.30 -11.80 4.21
C LYS A 85 7.48 -10.80 5.02
N TYR A 86 6.18 -10.75 4.74
CA TYR A 86 5.27 -9.78 5.35
C TYR A 86 4.06 -10.49 5.93
N GLU A 87 3.87 -10.40 7.22
CA GLU A 87 2.72 -10.98 7.93
C GLU A 87 1.67 -9.90 8.18
N MET A 88 0.47 -10.14 7.72
CA MET A 88 -0.69 -9.26 7.81
C MET A 88 -1.75 -9.89 8.70
N LYS A 89 -2.10 -9.25 9.81
CA LYS A 89 -3.12 -9.70 10.76
C LYS A 89 -4.26 -8.71 10.81
N PHE A 90 -5.47 -9.21 10.64
CA PHE A 90 -6.69 -8.40 10.75
C PHE A 90 -7.87 -9.27 11.19
N SER A 91 -8.93 -8.61 11.59
CA SER A 91 -10.19 -9.25 11.96
C SER A 91 -11.31 -8.83 11.03
N VAL A 92 -12.21 -9.74 10.71
CA VAL A 92 -13.46 -9.42 10.05
C VAL A 92 -14.57 -9.46 11.09
N VAL A 93 -15.20 -8.32 11.34
CA VAL A 93 -16.29 -8.15 12.29
C VAL A 93 -17.60 -8.15 11.52
N ASN A 94 -18.44 -9.14 11.78
CA ASN A 94 -19.80 -9.23 11.23
C ASN A 94 -20.80 -8.83 12.30
N PHE A 95 -21.38 -7.64 12.20
CA PHE A 95 -22.38 -7.15 13.14
C PHE A 95 -23.84 -7.30 12.62
N SER A 96 -23.99 -8.00 11.48
CA SER A 96 -25.30 -8.34 10.93
C SER A 96 -25.91 -9.60 11.56
N GLN A 97 -27.18 -9.86 11.24
CA GLN A 97 -27.92 -11.03 11.73
C GLN A 97 -27.71 -12.29 10.89
N GLU A 98 -26.90 -12.21 9.83
CA GLU A 98 -26.67 -13.33 8.90
C GLU A 98 -25.18 -13.65 8.82
N ALA A 99 -24.84 -14.91 8.63
CA ALA A 99 -23.46 -15.32 8.35
C ALA A 99 -23.02 -14.75 6.99
N LYS A 100 -21.74 -14.39 6.89
CA LYS A 100 -21.13 -13.87 5.65
C LYS A 100 -19.96 -14.74 5.24
N THR A 101 -19.95 -15.11 3.98
CA THR A 101 -18.87 -15.93 3.41
C THR A 101 -18.12 -15.16 2.33
N TYR A 102 -16.80 -15.23 2.40
CA TYR A 102 -15.88 -14.50 1.54
C TYR A 102 -14.81 -15.42 0.98
N ALA A 103 -14.41 -15.16 -0.26
CA ALA A 103 -13.19 -15.71 -0.84
C ALA A 103 -12.07 -14.67 -0.74
N LEU A 104 -10.94 -15.06 -0.14
CA LEU A 104 -9.78 -14.19 0.05
C LEU A 104 -8.87 -14.25 -1.17
N SER A 105 -8.45 -13.10 -1.64
CA SER A 105 -7.38 -12.92 -2.63
C SER A 105 -6.44 -11.80 -2.22
N LEU A 106 -5.20 -11.86 -2.72
CA LEU A 106 -4.19 -10.84 -2.48
C LEU A 106 -3.74 -10.23 -3.81
N GLN A 107 -3.76 -8.91 -3.89
CA GLN A 107 -3.27 -8.12 -5.02
C GLN A 107 -2.02 -7.35 -4.57
N GLY A 108 -0.86 -7.99 -4.74
CA GLY A 108 0.42 -7.37 -4.43
C GLY A 108 0.89 -6.44 -5.55
N LEU A 109 1.36 -5.27 -5.17
CA LEU A 109 1.88 -4.23 -6.05
C LEU A 109 3.31 -3.90 -5.65
N GLY A 110 4.20 -3.91 -6.61
CA GLY A 110 5.58 -3.49 -6.47
C GLY A 110 5.89 -2.31 -7.35
N GLN A 111 7.00 -1.66 -7.06
CA GLN A 111 7.53 -0.61 -7.90
C GLN A 111 8.20 -1.21 -9.15
N ALA A 112 7.90 -0.65 -10.31
CA ALA A 112 8.66 -0.89 -11.53
C ALA A 112 9.34 0.39 -11.97
N ALA A 113 10.53 0.26 -12.55
CA ALA A 113 11.31 1.35 -13.08
C ALA A 113 11.56 1.12 -14.56
N GLU A 114 11.28 2.15 -15.34
CA GLU A 114 11.68 2.22 -16.75
C GLU A 114 12.63 3.39 -16.94
N GLY A 115 13.63 3.20 -17.82
CA GLY A 115 14.65 4.20 -18.05
C GLY A 115 15.55 4.41 -16.84
N GLY A 116 16.14 5.59 -16.79
CA GLY A 116 17.10 5.95 -15.76
C GLY A 116 18.53 5.64 -16.16
N LEU A 117 19.48 6.23 -15.42
CA LEU A 117 20.89 6.00 -15.61
C LEU A 117 21.29 4.71 -14.91
N VAL A 118 21.87 3.77 -15.65
CA VAL A 118 22.43 2.54 -15.10
C VAL A 118 23.94 2.69 -15.01
N LYS A 119 24.47 2.73 -13.78
CA LYS A 119 25.91 2.75 -13.53
C LYS A 119 26.30 1.49 -12.76
N GLY A 120 27.18 0.68 -13.37
CA GLY A 120 27.59 -0.59 -12.74
C GLY A 120 26.45 -1.57 -12.53
N GLY A 121 25.46 -1.59 -13.41
CA GLY A 121 24.27 -2.45 -13.28
C GLY A 121 23.17 -1.91 -12.38
N LYS A 122 23.39 -0.80 -11.66
CA LYS A 122 22.40 -0.19 -10.77
C LYS A 122 21.77 1.05 -11.37
N VAL A 123 20.46 1.20 -11.18
CA VAL A 123 19.73 2.41 -11.55
C VAL A 123 20.13 3.52 -10.59
N THR A 124 20.67 4.62 -11.09
CA THR A 124 21.07 5.76 -10.28
C THR A 124 19.93 6.75 -10.04
N TYR A 125 18.93 6.77 -10.90
CA TYR A 125 17.66 7.47 -10.68
C TYR A 125 16.57 6.86 -11.57
N LEU A 126 15.32 7.05 -11.17
CA LEU A 126 14.15 6.55 -11.90
C LEU A 126 13.61 7.65 -12.82
N THR A 127 13.40 7.33 -14.09
CA THR A 127 12.70 8.20 -15.02
C THR A 127 11.19 7.98 -14.98
N GLN A 128 10.77 6.77 -14.66
CA GLN A 128 9.37 6.41 -14.54
C GLN A 128 9.18 5.36 -13.44
N ASN A 129 8.18 5.57 -12.59
CA ASN A 129 7.80 4.66 -11.51
C ASN A 129 6.29 4.43 -11.57
N TYR A 130 5.90 3.19 -11.82
CA TYR A 130 4.51 2.77 -11.92
C TYR A 130 4.29 1.45 -11.14
N ALA A 131 3.03 1.16 -10.83
CA ALA A 131 2.66 -0.07 -10.16
C ALA A 131 2.78 -1.26 -11.13
N LYS A 132 3.39 -2.33 -10.66
CA LYS A 132 3.47 -3.61 -11.33
C LYS A 132 3.00 -4.70 -10.38
N LYS A 133 2.37 -5.73 -10.93
CA LYS A 133 2.04 -6.91 -10.13
C LYS A 133 3.31 -7.49 -9.51
N LEU A 134 3.25 -7.71 -8.21
CA LEU A 134 4.35 -8.24 -7.43
C LEU A 134 4.56 -9.72 -7.76
N ASP A 135 5.80 -10.12 -7.99
CA ASP A 135 6.16 -11.53 -8.09
C ASP A 135 6.37 -12.10 -6.68
N ALA A 136 5.29 -12.68 -6.16
CA ALA A 136 5.21 -13.16 -4.79
C ALA A 136 4.19 -14.27 -4.66
N THR A 137 4.35 -15.09 -3.63
CA THR A 137 3.37 -16.07 -3.18
C THR A 137 2.73 -15.60 -1.88
N TYR A 138 1.58 -16.15 -1.54
CA TYR A 138 0.99 -15.91 -0.23
C TYR A 138 0.35 -17.17 0.35
N THR A 139 0.29 -17.22 1.67
CA THR A 139 -0.42 -18.23 2.44
C THR A 139 -1.39 -17.55 3.38
N THR A 140 -2.44 -18.25 3.78
CA THR A 140 -3.43 -17.74 4.73
C THR A 140 -3.66 -18.72 5.87
N SER A 141 -4.22 -18.20 6.97
CA SER A 141 -4.72 -19.06 8.07
C SER A 141 -6.03 -19.77 7.72
N LEU A 142 -6.60 -19.51 6.54
CA LEU A 142 -7.90 -20.03 6.11
C LEU A 142 -7.75 -21.35 5.37
N ASN A 143 -8.77 -22.20 5.47
CA ASN A 143 -8.86 -23.41 4.67
C ASN A 143 -9.40 -23.07 3.27
N GLY A 144 -8.60 -23.31 2.23
CA GLY A 144 -8.99 -23.04 0.83
C GLY A 144 -9.25 -21.56 0.51
N ASN A 145 -8.67 -20.62 1.29
CA ASN A 145 -8.90 -19.18 1.17
C ASN A 145 -10.36 -18.73 1.37
N GLU A 146 -11.20 -19.57 1.96
CA GLU A 146 -12.59 -19.23 2.27
C GLU A 146 -12.75 -18.86 3.74
N LEU A 147 -13.47 -17.77 3.99
CA LEU A 147 -13.77 -17.24 5.31
C LEU A 147 -15.28 -17.15 5.49
N THR A 148 -15.82 -17.89 6.45
CA THR A 148 -17.20 -17.70 6.91
C THR A 148 -17.20 -17.08 8.30
N VAL A 149 -17.88 -15.94 8.43
CA VAL A 149 -18.05 -15.23 9.71
C VAL A 149 -19.51 -15.31 10.13
N PRO A 150 -19.83 -16.03 11.21
CA PRO A 150 -21.21 -16.13 11.70
C PRO A 150 -21.80 -14.76 12.05
N ALA A 151 -23.13 -14.70 12.17
CA ALA A 151 -23.86 -13.51 12.62
C ALA A 151 -23.35 -13.03 13.98
N GLY A 152 -23.07 -11.75 14.12
CA GLY A 152 -22.58 -11.13 15.36
C GLY A 152 -21.18 -11.56 15.80
N ALA A 153 -20.43 -12.30 14.97
CA ALA A 153 -19.12 -12.83 15.32
C ALA A 153 -17.96 -12.03 14.69
N THR A 154 -16.78 -12.30 15.22
CA THR A 154 -15.51 -11.79 14.70
C THR A 154 -14.59 -12.97 14.35
N ALA A 155 -13.99 -12.93 13.18
CA ALA A 155 -13.00 -13.91 12.74
C ALA A 155 -11.65 -13.25 12.50
N GLN A 156 -10.58 -13.86 13.01
CA GLN A 156 -9.21 -13.42 12.78
C GLN A 156 -8.64 -14.06 11.50
N VAL A 157 -7.91 -13.28 10.73
CA VAL A 157 -7.27 -13.71 9.50
C VAL A 157 -5.80 -13.30 9.54
N THR A 158 -4.94 -14.25 9.21
CA THR A 158 -3.52 -13.99 8.96
C THR A 158 -3.21 -14.31 7.51
N VAL A 159 -2.54 -13.39 6.83
CA VAL A 159 -2.02 -13.56 5.47
C VAL A 159 -0.53 -13.33 5.51
N THR A 160 0.27 -14.25 4.98
CA THR A 160 1.71 -14.08 4.85
C THR A 160 2.06 -13.97 3.37
N LEU A 161 2.61 -12.84 2.97
CA LEU A 161 3.16 -12.59 1.65
C LEU A 161 4.66 -12.92 1.66
N GLN A 162 5.14 -13.61 0.62
CA GLN A 162 6.56 -13.91 0.43
C GLN A 162 6.98 -13.50 -0.98
N LEU A 163 7.93 -12.57 -1.08
CA LEU A 163 8.55 -12.22 -2.35
C LEU A 163 9.36 -13.41 -2.89
N THR A 164 9.33 -13.60 -4.21
CA THR A 164 10.23 -14.56 -4.86
C THR A 164 11.66 -14.04 -4.84
N ASP A 165 12.62 -14.95 -5.01
CA ASP A 165 14.03 -14.55 -5.14
C ASP A 165 14.28 -13.68 -6.36
N ALA A 166 13.52 -13.88 -7.43
CA ALA A 166 13.56 -13.03 -8.62
C ALA A 166 13.07 -11.60 -8.32
N GLN A 167 12.01 -11.44 -7.53
CA GLN A 167 11.51 -10.12 -7.12
C GLN A 167 12.52 -9.41 -6.20
N LYS A 168 13.12 -10.12 -5.26
CA LYS A 168 14.17 -9.57 -4.38
C LYS A 168 15.38 -9.13 -5.18
N ALA A 169 15.88 -9.95 -6.09
CA ALA A 169 17.00 -9.61 -6.98
C ALA A 169 16.70 -8.38 -7.85
N TYR A 170 15.47 -8.28 -8.38
CA TYR A 170 15.02 -7.10 -9.12
C TYR A 170 15.06 -5.83 -8.26
N TYR A 171 14.60 -5.92 -7.02
CA TYR A 171 14.63 -4.78 -6.11
C TYR A 171 16.05 -4.39 -5.71
N ASP A 172 16.90 -5.35 -5.40
CA ASP A 172 18.30 -5.10 -5.03
C ASP A 172 19.09 -4.46 -6.19
N GLU A 173 18.78 -4.82 -7.44
CA GLU A 173 19.40 -4.24 -8.62
C GLU A 173 18.89 -2.82 -8.90
N ARG A 174 17.56 -2.65 -8.87
CA ARG A 174 16.91 -1.45 -9.40
C ARG A 174 16.62 -0.38 -8.35
N PHE A 175 16.49 -0.78 -7.09
CA PHE A 175 16.11 0.09 -5.98
C PHE A 175 17.11 -0.05 -4.82
N PRO A 176 18.34 0.46 -4.97
CA PRO A 176 19.39 0.28 -3.96
C PRO A 176 19.03 0.84 -2.58
N ASN A 177 18.16 1.86 -2.53
CA ASN A 177 17.66 2.45 -1.29
C ASN A 177 16.38 1.76 -0.76
N GLY A 178 16.02 0.62 -1.32
CA GLY A 178 14.81 -0.11 -0.99
C GLY A 178 13.62 0.22 -1.90
N ALA A 179 12.54 -0.54 -1.73
CA ALA A 179 11.34 -0.43 -2.53
C ALA A 179 10.08 -0.65 -1.69
N TYR A 180 8.98 0.01 -2.06
CA TYR A 180 7.71 -0.26 -1.42
C TYR A 180 7.11 -1.58 -1.89
N VAL A 181 6.53 -2.30 -0.94
CA VAL A 181 5.71 -3.50 -1.12
C VAL A 181 4.33 -3.14 -0.59
N GLU A 182 3.36 -3.11 -1.48
CA GLU A 182 2.04 -2.60 -1.14
C GLU A 182 0.94 -3.38 -1.87
N GLY A 183 -0.31 -3.11 -1.57
CA GLY A 183 -1.41 -3.77 -2.24
C GLY A 183 -2.66 -3.88 -1.40
N PHE A 184 -3.50 -4.84 -1.76
CA PHE A 184 -4.79 -5.05 -1.15
C PHE A 184 -5.02 -6.52 -0.84
N VAL A 185 -5.48 -6.81 0.37
CA VAL A 185 -6.15 -8.09 0.66
C VAL A 185 -7.64 -7.86 0.42
N GLN A 186 -8.24 -8.66 -0.46
CA GLN A 186 -9.64 -8.56 -0.84
C GLN A 186 -10.41 -9.78 -0.37
N LEU A 187 -11.59 -9.54 0.16
CA LEU A 187 -12.57 -10.53 0.58
C LEU A 187 -13.81 -10.35 -0.30
N THR A 188 -13.91 -11.14 -1.35
CA THR A 188 -15.02 -11.09 -2.31
C THR A 188 -16.14 -12.04 -1.89
N SER A 189 -17.39 -11.64 -2.11
CA SER A 189 -18.56 -12.45 -1.82
C SER A 189 -19.56 -12.34 -2.96
N LYS A 190 -20.40 -13.38 -3.13
CA LYS A 190 -21.55 -13.35 -4.04
C LYS A 190 -22.76 -12.66 -3.39
N ASP A 191 -22.88 -12.80 -2.07
CA ASP A 191 -24.08 -12.43 -1.32
C ASP A 191 -23.85 -11.28 -0.32
N ALA A 192 -22.60 -10.80 -0.21
CA ALA A 192 -22.23 -9.70 0.67
C ALA A 192 -21.39 -8.65 -0.07
N VAL A 193 -21.30 -7.46 0.52
CA VAL A 193 -20.40 -6.40 0.03
C VAL A 193 -18.96 -6.86 0.14
N THR A 194 -18.20 -6.75 -0.93
CA THR A 194 -16.75 -7.02 -0.95
C THR A 194 -16.04 -6.12 0.04
N LEU A 195 -15.14 -6.71 0.83
CA LEU A 195 -14.28 -5.98 1.75
C LEU A 195 -12.84 -5.97 1.21
N SER A 196 -12.12 -4.91 1.53
CA SER A 196 -10.72 -4.75 1.13
C SER A 196 -9.93 -4.06 2.24
N VAL A 197 -8.69 -4.48 2.45
CA VAL A 197 -7.76 -3.79 3.34
C VAL A 197 -6.45 -3.52 2.61
N PRO A 198 -6.01 -2.25 2.51
CA PRO A 198 -4.72 -1.92 1.95
C PRO A 198 -3.60 -2.29 2.92
N PHE A 199 -2.45 -2.70 2.37
CA PHE A 199 -1.22 -2.91 3.12
C PHE A 199 -0.06 -2.14 2.50
N LEU A 200 0.89 -1.75 3.36
CA LEU A 200 2.09 -1.04 2.98
C LEU A 200 3.27 -1.55 3.81
N ALA A 201 4.35 -1.91 3.14
CA ALA A 201 5.64 -2.27 3.70
C ALA A 201 6.77 -1.64 2.89
N PHE A 202 7.97 -1.67 3.43
CA PHE A 202 9.16 -1.24 2.73
C PHE A 202 10.21 -2.36 2.75
N TYR A 203 10.65 -2.80 1.58
CA TYR A 203 11.74 -3.76 1.40
C TYR A 203 13.08 -3.03 1.50
N GLY A 204 13.69 -3.07 2.67
CA GLY A 204 14.86 -2.32 3.05
C GLY A 204 14.67 -1.54 4.34
N ASP A 205 15.61 -0.68 4.68
CA ASP A 205 15.52 0.28 5.78
C ASP A 205 15.28 1.68 5.18
N PHE A 206 14.10 2.22 5.43
CA PHE A 206 13.71 3.54 4.91
C PHE A 206 14.58 4.65 5.51
N GLY A 207 15.04 4.46 6.74
CA GLY A 207 15.90 5.41 7.45
C GLY A 207 17.37 5.35 7.05
N ALA A 208 17.83 4.29 6.37
CA ALA A 208 19.23 4.12 5.99
C ALA A 208 19.66 5.03 4.82
N ALA A 209 18.72 5.40 3.95
CA ALA A 209 19.01 6.32 2.86
C ALA A 209 19.25 7.74 3.40
N PRO A 210 20.31 8.43 2.97
CA PRO A 210 20.54 9.80 3.41
C PRO A 210 19.40 10.71 2.96
N VAL A 211 18.89 11.53 3.86
CA VAL A 211 17.82 12.50 3.57
C VAL A 211 18.28 13.52 2.53
N ALA A 212 19.58 13.85 2.55
CA ALA A 212 20.22 14.73 1.58
C ALA A 212 21.47 14.01 1.03
N GLU A 213 21.49 13.80 -0.26
CA GLU A 213 22.67 13.29 -0.94
C GLU A 213 23.58 14.44 -1.33
N THR A 214 24.84 14.36 -0.91
CA THR A 214 25.88 15.28 -1.32
C THR A 214 26.80 14.55 -2.30
N GLY A 215 26.79 14.93 -3.55
CA GLY A 215 27.58 14.27 -4.58
C GLY A 215 27.65 15.04 -5.87
N SER A 216 28.56 14.63 -6.72
CA SER A 216 28.66 15.14 -8.09
C SER A 216 27.85 14.24 -9.01
N TYR A 217 26.80 14.79 -9.62
CA TYR A 217 26.02 14.06 -10.61
C TYR A 217 26.38 14.54 -12.01
N ALA A 218 26.93 13.63 -12.83
CA ALA A 218 27.02 13.89 -14.26
C ALA A 218 25.62 13.78 -14.88
N THR A 219 25.15 14.81 -15.57
CA THR A 219 23.87 14.73 -16.26
C THR A 219 23.93 13.70 -17.39
N PRO A 220 22.99 12.76 -17.48
CA PRO A 220 23.01 11.70 -18.49
C PRO A 220 22.69 12.16 -19.90
N LEU A 221 22.30 13.38 -20.09
CA LEU A 221 21.82 13.91 -21.37
C LEU A 221 22.84 14.79 -22.09
N GLY A 222 24.10 14.35 -22.15
CA GLY A 222 25.12 14.94 -23.04
C GLY A 222 25.44 16.41 -22.83
N GLY A 223 24.90 17.07 -21.87
CA GLY A 223 25.25 18.39 -21.44
C GLY A 223 26.24 18.32 -20.29
N ALA A 224 27.43 18.77 -20.47
CA ALA A 224 28.49 18.82 -19.48
C ALA A 224 28.15 19.80 -18.33
N ARG A 225 27.14 19.46 -17.52
CA ARG A 225 26.91 20.13 -16.25
C ARG A 225 27.19 19.14 -15.12
N SER A 226 28.39 19.20 -14.60
CA SER A 226 28.70 18.61 -13.31
C SER A 226 28.13 19.53 -12.24
N TYR A 227 27.28 18.99 -11.38
CA TYR A 227 26.86 19.69 -10.15
C TYR A 227 27.75 19.21 -9.03
N ASN A 228 28.33 20.11 -8.31
CA ASN A 228 29.09 19.81 -7.10
C ASN A 228 28.13 19.80 -5.89
N THR A 229 28.62 19.33 -4.76
CA THR A 229 27.85 19.24 -3.52
C THR A 229 27.31 20.57 -2.99
N ALA A 230 27.84 21.71 -3.44
CA ALA A 230 27.36 23.03 -3.05
C ALA A 230 26.14 23.46 -3.89
N ASP A 231 25.98 22.90 -5.09
CA ASP A 231 24.97 23.32 -6.06
C ASP A 231 23.75 22.40 -6.12
N GLN A 232 23.81 21.28 -5.43
CA GLN A 232 22.73 20.30 -5.50
C GLN A 232 22.51 19.60 -4.16
N VAL A 233 21.30 19.74 -3.65
CA VAL A 233 20.77 18.91 -2.56
C VAL A 233 19.75 17.95 -3.17
N VAL A 234 19.99 16.66 -3.03
CA VAL A 234 19.05 15.63 -3.47
C VAL A 234 18.40 15.05 -2.22
N SER A 235 17.14 15.33 -2.01
CA SER A 235 16.36 14.56 -1.05
C SER A 235 15.92 13.25 -1.70
N GLY A 236 15.78 12.16 -0.97
CA GLY A 236 15.50 10.82 -1.50
C GLY A 236 14.30 10.71 -2.44
N ILE A 237 13.52 11.76 -2.62
CA ILE A 237 12.34 11.83 -3.50
C ILE A 237 12.45 12.97 -4.50
N TYR A 238 13.20 14.05 -4.19
CA TYR A 238 13.29 15.24 -5.05
C TYR A 238 14.73 15.69 -5.20
N SER A 239 15.15 16.02 -6.42
CA SER A 239 16.38 16.73 -6.69
C SER A 239 16.09 18.23 -6.83
N TYR A 240 16.79 19.04 -6.08
CA TYR A 240 16.76 20.50 -6.24
C TYR A 240 18.00 20.94 -7.01
N ARG A 241 17.79 21.73 -8.04
CA ARG A 241 18.88 22.29 -8.82
C ARG A 241 18.98 23.78 -8.50
N ARG A 242 20.13 24.21 -8.02
CA ARG A 242 20.51 25.62 -8.07
C ARG A 242 21.01 25.94 -9.48
N ILE A 243 20.31 26.79 -10.20
CA ILE A 243 20.60 27.02 -11.63
C ILE A 243 21.64 28.12 -11.82
N SER A 244 21.69 29.12 -11.00
CA SER A 244 22.73 30.15 -10.84
C SER A 244 22.30 31.14 -9.78
N ASP A 245 23.17 32.09 -9.40
CA ASP A 245 22.82 33.15 -8.47
C ASP A 245 21.74 34.12 -9.00
N SER A 246 21.43 34.04 -10.29
CA SER A 246 20.40 34.83 -10.96
C SER A 246 19.08 34.05 -11.19
N ASP A 247 19.05 32.77 -10.91
CA ASP A 247 17.89 31.92 -11.15
C ASP A 247 17.10 31.68 -9.88
N VAL A 248 15.83 32.02 -9.92
CA VAL A 248 14.89 31.76 -8.83
C VAL A 248 14.77 30.25 -8.63
N LEU A 249 14.85 29.80 -7.39
CA LEU A 249 14.53 28.44 -7.01
C LEU A 249 13.08 28.12 -7.50
N SER A 250 12.96 27.33 -8.55
CA SER A 250 11.68 26.78 -8.96
C SER A 250 11.44 25.50 -8.19
N TRP A 251 10.39 25.50 -7.44
CA TRP A 251 9.86 24.34 -6.71
C TRP A 251 9.09 23.42 -7.65
#